data_efa5d15b557c302ccbca90072602b511
#
_entry.id   efa5d15b557c302ccbca90072602b511
#
_cell.length_a   1.000
_cell.length_b   1.000
_cell.length_c   1.000
_cell.angle_alpha   90.00
_cell.angle_beta   90.00
_cell.angle_gamma   90.00
#
_symmetry.space_group_name_H-M   'P 1'
#
loop_
_entity.id
_entity.type
_entity.pdbx_description
1 polymer ?
#
loop_
_entity_poly.entity_id
_entity_poly.type
_entity_poly.pdbx_seq_one_letter_code
_entity_poly.pdbx_strand_id
1 'polypeptide(L)'
;LEQIVAKLDTGAAQREAARIATKEAFDVLVVGGGPAGAAAAIYAARKGIRTGVAAERFGGQVLDTMAIENFISVPHTEGPKLAAQLEQHVRDYEVDVMNLQRATALVPAGADGLVEVKLESGASLKSRAVVLSTGARWRQMGVPGEDKYRNKGVAYCPHCDGPLFKGKRVAVIGGGNSGVEAAIDLAGIVSHVTLIEFGSALRADQVLQNKLHSLANVTVIMNAQTTEVRGDGSKVNGLVHTDRVSGDSNTIELEGIFVQIGLVPNTEWLKGVVELSNRGEIVIDDRGQTNV
;
A
#
# COMPACT_ATOMS: atom_id res chain seq x y z
N LEU A 1 -11.35 -4.08 -16.26
CA LEU A 1 -11.44 -4.33 -17.70
C LEU A 1 -10.11 -3.95 -18.41
N GLU A 2 -9.60 -2.74 -18.18
CA GLU A 2 -8.35 -2.24 -18.80
C GLU A 2 -7.15 -3.16 -18.56
N GLN A 3 -6.99 -3.69 -17.34
CA GLN A 3 -5.91 -4.64 -17.01
C GLN A 3 -6.04 -5.98 -17.75
N ILE A 4 -7.25 -6.43 -18.03
CA ILE A 4 -7.49 -7.66 -18.80
C ILE A 4 -7.19 -7.42 -20.28
N VAL A 5 -7.66 -6.29 -20.81
CA VAL A 5 -7.41 -5.89 -22.20
C VAL A 5 -5.91 -5.72 -22.44
N ALA A 6 -5.18 -5.06 -21.53
CA ALA A 6 -3.73 -4.89 -21.64
C ALA A 6 -2.93 -6.21 -21.63
N LYS A 7 -3.47 -7.26 -20.99
CA LYS A 7 -2.87 -8.61 -21.01
C LYS A 7 -3.17 -9.39 -22.30
N LEU A 8 -4.29 -9.10 -22.94
CA LEU A 8 -4.74 -9.80 -24.15
C LEU A 8 -4.26 -9.12 -25.45
N ASP A 9 -4.04 -7.80 -25.40
CA ASP A 9 -3.57 -7.02 -26.54
C ASP A 9 -2.08 -6.65 -26.37
N THR A 10 -1.21 -7.46 -26.95
CA THR A 10 0.25 -7.28 -26.90
C THR A 10 0.74 -5.97 -27.54
N GLY A 11 -0.09 -5.29 -28.35
CA GLY A 11 0.21 -4.00 -28.98
C GLY A 11 -0.30 -2.78 -28.18
N ALA A 12 -1.18 -2.98 -27.19
CA ALA A 12 -1.83 -1.88 -26.47
C ALA A 12 -0.82 -1.01 -25.71
N ALA A 13 0.16 -1.62 -25.06
CA ALA A 13 1.20 -0.91 -24.31
C ALA A 13 2.04 -0.01 -25.21
N GLN A 14 2.42 -0.48 -26.41
CA GLN A 14 3.21 0.31 -27.37
C GLN A 14 2.40 1.47 -27.96
N ARG A 15 1.11 1.23 -28.28
CA ARG A 15 0.24 2.31 -28.78
C ARG A 15 0.02 3.38 -27.72
N GLU A 16 -0.18 3.00 -26.47
CA GLU A 16 -0.33 3.94 -25.36
C GLU A 16 0.98 4.69 -25.10
N ALA A 17 2.13 4.02 -25.13
CA ALA A 17 3.44 4.66 -25.02
C ALA A 17 3.67 5.69 -26.13
N ALA A 18 3.32 5.36 -27.38
CA ALA A 18 3.39 6.29 -28.49
C ALA A 18 2.46 7.50 -28.31
N ARG A 19 1.23 7.28 -27.82
CA ARG A 19 0.28 8.35 -27.48
C ARG A 19 0.80 9.26 -26.38
N ILE A 20 1.40 8.69 -25.35
CA ILE A 20 2.01 9.43 -24.24
C ILE A 20 3.19 10.27 -24.73
N ALA A 21 4.04 9.73 -25.60
CA ALA A 21 5.20 10.41 -26.13
C ALA A 21 4.86 11.66 -26.99
N THR A 22 3.63 11.76 -27.49
CA THR A 22 3.17 12.98 -28.24
C THR A 22 2.56 14.05 -27.36
N LYS A 23 2.44 13.83 -26.06
CA LYS A 23 1.86 14.81 -25.15
C LYS A 23 2.82 15.99 -24.94
N GLU A 24 2.27 17.20 -25.05
CA GLU A 24 3.00 18.39 -24.64
C GLU A 24 3.25 18.39 -23.13
N ALA A 25 4.25 19.16 -22.71
CA ALA A 25 4.59 19.29 -21.29
C ALA A 25 3.41 19.81 -20.45
N PHE A 26 3.21 19.20 -19.30
CA PHE A 26 2.23 19.66 -18.30
C PHE A 26 2.79 20.83 -17.49
N ASP A 27 1.92 21.66 -16.93
CA ASP A 27 2.33 22.57 -15.87
C ASP A 27 2.55 21.81 -14.56
N VAL A 28 1.62 20.87 -14.26
CA VAL A 28 1.72 19.96 -13.11
C VAL A 28 1.47 18.52 -13.56
N LEU A 29 2.42 17.65 -13.26
CA LEU A 29 2.27 16.19 -13.41
C LEU A 29 2.17 15.54 -12.04
N VAL A 30 1.08 14.87 -11.78
CA VAL A 30 0.88 14.09 -10.56
C VAL A 30 1.30 12.64 -10.83
N VAL A 31 2.22 12.10 -10.04
CA VAL A 31 2.63 10.70 -10.10
C VAL A 31 2.04 9.93 -8.94
N GLY A 32 1.05 9.09 -9.26
CA GLY A 32 0.26 8.33 -8.30
C GLY A 32 -1.22 8.73 -8.30
N GLY A 33 -2.11 7.76 -8.50
CA GLY A 33 -3.57 7.96 -8.62
C GLY A 33 -4.35 7.58 -7.36
N GLY A 34 -3.72 7.59 -6.19
CA GLY A 34 -4.41 7.41 -4.90
C GLY A 34 -5.17 8.68 -4.48
N PRO A 35 -5.83 8.68 -3.30
CA PRO A 35 -6.60 9.84 -2.81
C PRO A 35 -5.80 11.15 -2.79
N ALA A 36 -4.51 11.10 -2.42
CA ALA A 36 -3.64 12.27 -2.39
C ALA A 36 -3.40 12.82 -3.81
N GLY A 37 -3.13 11.93 -4.78
CA GLY A 37 -2.93 12.33 -6.17
C GLY A 37 -4.22 12.86 -6.82
N ALA A 38 -5.35 12.23 -6.55
CA ALA A 38 -6.65 12.71 -7.00
C ALA A 38 -6.95 14.13 -6.48
N ALA A 39 -6.72 14.36 -5.17
CA ALA A 39 -6.89 15.67 -4.56
C ALA A 39 -5.96 16.72 -5.21
N ALA A 40 -4.67 16.40 -5.36
CA ALA A 40 -3.70 17.31 -5.99
C ALA A 40 -4.13 17.67 -7.42
N ALA A 41 -4.53 16.68 -8.22
CA ALA A 41 -4.95 16.90 -9.61
C ALA A 41 -6.21 17.78 -9.69
N ILE A 42 -7.24 17.51 -8.88
CA ILE A 42 -8.47 18.29 -8.83
C ILE A 42 -8.16 19.75 -8.47
N TYR A 43 -7.36 19.97 -7.42
CA TYR A 43 -7.05 21.34 -7.00
C TYR A 43 -6.19 22.11 -7.99
N ALA A 44 -5.26 21.45 -8.68
CA ALA A 44 -4.50 22.06 -9.76
C ALA A 44 -5.41 22.44 -10.94
N ALA A 45 -6.23 21.51 -11.41
CA ALA A 45 -7.16 21.74 -12.51
C ALA A 45 -8.18 22.86 -12.22
N ARG A 46 -8.70 22.92 -10.99
CA ARG A 46 -9.60 24.01 -10.55
C ARG A 46 -8.96 25.42 -10.61
N LYS A 47 -7.64 25.51 -10.68
CA LYS A 47 -6.88 26.75 -10.87
C LYS A 47 -6.58 27.04 -12.35
N GLY A 48 -7.12 26.24 -13.26
CA GLY A 48 -6.82 26.35 -14.70
C GLY A 48 -5.43 25.88 -15.08
N ILE A 49 -4.76 25.12 -14.22
CA ILE A 49 -3.40 24.61 -14.45
C ILE A 49 -3.52 23.35 -15.31
N ARG A 50 -2.77 23.27 -16.41
CA ARG A 50 -2.71 22.07 -17.24
C ARG A 50 -2.12 20.91 -16.48
N THR A 51 -2.95 19.94 -16.14
CA THR A 51 -2.62 18.87 -15.20
C THR A 51 -2.71 17.48 -15.85
N GLY A 52 -1.69 16.65 -15.60
CA GLY A 52 -1.71 15.22 -15.92
C GLY A 52 -1.59 14.38 -14.67
N VAL A 53 -2.14 13.16 -14.72
CA VAL A 53 -1.95 12.13 -13.68
C VAL A 53 -1.42 10.86 -14.34
N ALA A 54 -0.25 10.39 -13.90
CA ALA A 54 0.29 9.09 -14.28
C ALA A 54 0.14 8.12 -13.10
N ALA A 55 -0.55 7.01 -13.29
CA ALA A 55 -0.83 6.04 -12.25
C ALA A 55 -0.69 4.60 -12.75
N GLU A 56 -0.05 3.73 -11.98
CA GLU A 56 -0.04 2.29 -12.25
C GLU A 56 -1.45 1.71 -12.13
N ARG A 57 -2.19 2.12 -11.11
CA ARG A 57 -3.63 1.89 -10.96
C ARG A 57 -4.27 3.07 -10.23
N PHE A 58 -5.35 3.61 -10.78
CA PHE A 58 -6.07 4.69 -10.13
C PHE A 58 -6.81 4.15 -8.89
N GLY A 59 -6.77 4.90 -7.79
CA GLY A 59 -7.27 4.47 -6.48
C GLY A 59 -6.18 3.97 -5.53
N GLY A 60 -5.04 3.48 -6.02
CA GLY A 60 -3.92 3.03 -5.18
C GLY A 60 -4.35 1.92 -4.20
N GLN A 61 -3.90 2.00 -2.94
CA GLN A 61 -4.23 1.03 -1.89
C GLN A 61 -5.72 0.98 -1.53
N VAL A 62 -6.50 2.03 -1.82
CA VAL A 62 -7.95 2.04 -1.58
C VAL A 62 -8.64 0.89 -2.30
N LEU A 63 -8.13 0.48 -3.48
CA LEU A 63 -8.66 -0.66 -4.23
C LEU A 63 -8.59 -2.00 -3.49
N ASP A 64 -7.69 -2.12 -2.52
CA ASP A 64 -7.46 -3.35 -1.78
C ASP A 64 -8.31 -3.43 -0.49
N THR A 65 -9.16 -2.42 -0.24
CA THR A 65 -10.01 -2.32 0.95
C THR A 65 -11.45 -2.69 0.60
N MET A 66 -12.01 -3.71 1.27
CA MET A 66 -13.38 -4.17 0.99
C MET A 66 -14.45 -3.30 1.67
N ALA A 67 -14.20 -2.83 2.89
CA ALA A 67 -15.14 -1.98 3.63
C ALA A 67 -14.43 -0.73 4.17
N ILE A 68 -15.01 0.44 3.92
CA ILE A 68 -14.51 1.74 4.40
C ILE A 68 -15.65 2.42 5.14
N GLU A 69 -15.49 2.62 6.45
CA GLU A 69 -16.49 3.25 7.33
C GLU A 69 -15.93 4.49 8.04
N ASN A 70 -14.64 4.77 7.87
CA ASN A 70 -13.93 5.86 8.52
C ASN A 70 -13.63 7.05 7.60
N PHE A 71 -14.20 7.08 6.39
CA PHE A 71 -14.09 8.22 5.50
C PHE A 71 -15.20 9.23 5.81
N ILE A 72 -14.82 10.38 6.39
CA ILE A 72 -15.78 11.40 6.86
C ILE A 72 -16.75 11.78 5.75
N SER A 73 -18.04 11.89 6.07
CA SER A 73 -19.21 12.10 5.22
C SER A 73 -19.62 10.93 4.29
N VAL A 74 -18.88 9.83 4.32
CA VAL A 74 -19.25 8.59 3.62
C VAL A 74 -19.37 7.47 4.67
N PRO A 75 -20.57 7.21 5.22
CA PRO A 75 -20.75 6.28 6.33
C PRO A 75 -20.31 4.85 6.02
N HIS A 76 -20.44 4.43 4.75
CA HIS A 76 -20.01 3.12 4.27
C HIS A 76 -19.75 3.18 2.76
N THR A 77 -18.62 2.61 2.34
CA THR A 77 -18.30 2.38 0.92
C THR A 77 -17.32 1.23 0.78
N GLU A 78 -17.11 0.79 -0.44
CA GLU A 78 -16.09 -0.18 -0.82
C GLU A 78 -14.93 0.52 -1.51
N GLY A 79 -13.71 0.00 -1.35
CA GLY A 79 -12.51 0.56 -1.95
C GLY A 79 -12.61 0.76 -3.46
N PRO A 80 -13.01 -0.25 -4.25
CA PRO A 80 -13.20 -0.10 -5.68
C PRO A 80 -14.23 0.97 -6.07
N LYS A 81 -15.30 1.11 -5.29
CA LYS A 81 -16.33 2.14 -5.50
C LYS A 81 -15.78 3.53 -5.21
N LEU A 82 -15.07 3.70 -4.11
CA LEU A 82 -14.44 4.98 -3.77
C LEU A 82 -13.37 5.35 -4.80
N ALA A 83 -12.55 4.40 -5.24
CA ALA A 83 -11.55 4.62 -6.27
C ALA A 83 -12.17 5.08 -7.59
N ALA A 84 -13.26 4.44 -8.02
CA ALA A 84 -14.00 4.84 -9.24
C ALA A 84 -14.60 6.26 -9.10
N GLN A 85 -15.13 6.61 -7.92
CA GLN A 85 -15.64 7.96 -7.65
C GLN A 85 -14.53 9.01 -7.67
N LEU A 86 -13.36 8.71 -7.12
CA LEU A 86 -12.20 9.59 -7.16
C LEU A 86 -11.71 9.80 -8.61
N GLU A 87 -11.62 8.74 -9.40
CA GLU A 87 -11.22 8.82 -10.80
C GLU A 87 -12.23 9.64 -11.62
N GLN A 88 -13.53 9.39 -11.43
CA GLN A 88 -14.57 10.16 -12.11
C GLN A 88 -14.48 11.65 -11.75
N HIS A 89 -14.31 11.96 -10.46
CA HIS A 89 -14.18 13.36 -10.01
C HIS A 89 -12.95 14.06 -10.62
N VAL A 90 -11.84 13.34 -10.81
CA VAL A 90 -10.68 13.90 -11.52
C VAL A 90 -11.00 14.13 -12.99
N ARG A 91 -11.71 13.20 -13.64
CA ARG A 91 -12.11 13.30 -15.06
C ARG A 91 -13.18 14.35 -15.34
N ASP A 92 -13.94 14.78 -14.33
CA ASP A 92 -14.92 15.88 -14.44
C ASP A 92 -14.21 17.24 -14.64
N TYR A 93 -12.92 17.31 -14.39
CA TYR A 93 -12.04 18.39 -14.78
C TYR A 93 -11.19 17.95 -15.99
N GLU A 94 -10.69 18.89 -16.75
CA GLU A 94 -9.84 18.61 -17.93
C GLU A 94 -8.43 18.11 -17.56
N VAL A 95 -8.39 17.00 -16.78
CA VAL A 95 -7.16 16.34 -16.37
C VAL A 95 -6.85 15.16 -17.28
N ASP A 96 -5.63 15.10 -17.76
CA ASP A 96 -5.12 13.98 -18.56
C ASP A 96 -4.80 12.80 -17.64
N VAL A 97 -5.69 11.81 -17.53
CA VAL A 97 -5.49 10.61 -16.71
C VAL A 97 -4.86 9.50 -17.56
N MET A 98 -3.67 9.06 -17.17
CA MET A 98 -2.89 8.00 -17.82
C MET A 98 -2.77 6.81 -16.87
N ASN A 99 -3.67 5.84 -17.00
CA ASN A 99 -3.66 4.59 -16.24
C ASN A 99 -2.64 3.59 -16.78
N LEU A 100 -2.27 2.59 -15.96
CA LEU A 100 -1.30 1.54 -16.27
C LEU A 100 0.09 2.10 -16.60
N GLN A 101 0.42 3.26 -16.04
CA GLN A 101 1.70 3.93 -16.24
C GLN A 101 2.48 3.96 -14.92
N ARG A 102 3.48 3.09 -14.83
CA ARG A 102 4.41 3.03 -13.72
C ARG A 102 5.62 3.92 -13.98
N ALA A 103 5.88 4.86 -13.07
CA ALA A 103 7.08 5.68 -13.11
C ALA A 103 8.32 4.85 -12.69
N THR A 104 9.42 5.01 -13.44
CA THR A 104 10.68 4.26 -13.23
C THR A 104 11.88 5.14 -12.95
N ALA A 105 11.84 6.41 -13.35
CA ALA A 105 12.88 7.38 -13.05
C ALA A 105 12.34 8.83 -13.10
N LEU A 106 12.94 9.67 -12.29
CA LEU A 106 12.78 11.13 -12.33
C LEU A 106 14.08 11.74 -12.82
N VAL A 107 14.00 12.60 -13.83
CA VAL A 107 15.12 13.39 -14.32
C VAL A 107 14.86 14.84 -13.94
N PRO A 108 15.71 15.44 -13.11
CA PRO A 108 15.57 16.85 -12.73
C PRO A 108 15.53 17.79 -13.92
N ALA A 109 14.98 18.99 -13.73
CA ALA A 109 14.84 19.97 -14.78
C ALA A 109 16.20 20.29 -15.44
N GLY A 110 16.21 20.17 -16.77
CA GLY A 110 17.35 20.56 -17.61
C GLY A 110 17.30 22.03 -18.01
N ALA A 111 17.99 22.34 -19.10
CA ALA A 111 18.03 23.70 -19.66
C ALA A 111 16.66 24.20 -20.16
N ASP A 112 15.73 23.28 -20.45
CA ASP A 112 14.34 23.57 -20.84
C ASP A 112 13.44 23.92 -19.64
N GLY A 113 13.95 23.79 -18.41
CA GLY A 113 13.21 24.03 -17.19
C GLY A 113 12.13 22.98 -16.89
N LEU A 114 12.18 21.83 -17.56
CA LEU A 114 11.19 20.77 -17.42
C LEU A 114 11.77 19.54 -16.70
N VAL A 115 11.04 19.05 -15.73
CA VAL A 115 11.27 17.74 -15.08
C VAL A 115 10.73 16.66 -16.00
N GLU A 116 11.47 15.55 -16.16
CA GLU A 116 11.04 14.41 -16.95
C GLU A 116 10.77 13.22 -16.05
N VAL A 117 9.62 12.57 -16.22
CA VAL A 117 9.26 11.30 -15.57
C VAL A 117 9.27 10.19 -16.61
N LYS A 118 10.17 9.22 -16.45
CA LYS A 118 10.25 8.03 -17.31
C LYS A 118 9.29 6.97 -16.83
N LEU A 119 8.65 6.28 -17.77
CA LEU A 119 7.66 5.26 -17.52
C LEU A 119 8.18 3.87 -17.93
N GLU A 120 7.66 2.83 -17.28
CA GLU A 120 8.01 1.43 -17.58
C GLU A 120 7.68 1.03 -19.05
N SER A 121 6.69 1.69 -19.65
CA SER A 121 6.33 1.53 -21.06
C SER A 121 7.40 2.03 -22.04
N GLY A 122 8.47 2.68 -21.56
CA GLY A 122 9.50 3.34 -22.38
C GLY A 122 9.15 4.78 -22.80
N ALA A 123 7.92 5.23 -22.56
CA ALA A 123 7.54 6.62 -22.77
C ALA A 123 8.07 7.52 -21.64
N SER A 124 8.09 8.83 -21.88
CA SER A 124 8.34 9.82 -20.83
C SER A 124 7.37 10.99 -20.89
N LEU A 125 7.19 11.63 -19.76
CA LEU A 125 6.32 12.80 -19.57
C LEU A 125 7.16 13.95 -19.06
N LYS A 126 6.93 15.13 -19.62
CA LYS A 126 7.59 16.37 -19.17
C LYS A 126 6.62 17.28 -18.43
N SER A 127 7.10 17.97 -17.42
CA SER A 127 6.30 18.91 -16.63
C SER A 127 7.15 20.00 -16.01
N ARG A 128 6.54 21.17 -15.74
CA ARG A 128 7.19 22.26 -14.98
C ARG A 128 7.32 21.92 -13.50
N ALA A 129 6.33 21.21 -12.95
CA ALA A 129 6.33 20.72 -11.57
C ALA A 129 5.78 19.31 -11.51
N VAL A 130 6.31 18.51 -10.58
CA VAL A 130 5.86 17.14 -10.33
C VAL A 130 5.36 17.01 -8.90
N VAL A 131 4.17 16.45 -8.71
CA VAL A 131 3.63 16.07 -7.40
C VAL A 131 3.83 14.59 -7.20
N LEU A 132 4.66 14.22 -6.23
CA LEU A 132 4.96 12.84 -5.89
C LEU A 132 3.93 12.32 -4.88
N SER A 133 3.01 11.48 -5.32
CA SER A 133 1.95 10.88 -4.50
C SER A 133 1.84 9.38 -4.69
N THR A 134 3.00 8.72 -4.84
CA THR A 134 3.14 7.30 -5.16
C THR A 134 2.71 6.35 -4.04
N GLY A 135 2.46 6.88 -2.84
CA GLY A 135 1.99 6.10 -1.70
C GLY A 135 2.99 5.07 -1.20
N ALA A 136 2.45 4.02 -0.62
CA ALA A 136 3.21 2.92 -0.03
C ALA A 136 2.50 1.58 -0.28
N ARG A 137 3.19 0.48 -0.04
CA ARG A 137 2.66 -0.88 -0.07
C ARG A 137 2.91 -1.59 1.26
N TRP A 138 2.11 -2.60 1.55
CA TRP A 138 2.31 -3.44 2.72
C TRP A 138 3.68 -4.11 2.68
N ARG A 139 4.39 -4.05 3.81
CA ARG A 139 5.61 -4.81 3.99
C ARG A 139 5.25 -6.28 4.13
N GLN A 140 5.93 -7.13 3.38
CA GLN A 140 5.80 -8.58 3.46
C GLN A 140 6.80 -9.16 4.45
N MET A 141 6.49 -10.32 5.00
CA MET A 141 7.42 -11.08 5.86
C MET A 141 8.59 -11.64 5.04
N GLY A 142 8.35 -11.94 3.76
CA GLY A 142 9.34 -12.52 2.84
C GLY A 142 9.67 -13.98 3.17
N VAL A 143 8.70 -14.73 3.72
CA VAL A 143 8.90 -16.12 4.15
C VAL A 143 8.23 -17.12 3.22
N PRO A 144 8.73 -18.37 3.13
CA PRO A 144 8.07 -19.43 2.39
C PRO A 144 6.58 -19.56 2.75
N GLY A 145 5.74 -19.72 1.74
CA GLY A 145 4.28 -19.86 1.90
C GLY A 145 3.50 -18.54 1.94
N GLU A 146 4.11 -17.40 2.25
CA GLU A 146 3.40 -16.13 2.32
C GLU A 146 2.66 -15.80 1.01
N ASP A 147 3.36 -15.79 -0.12
CA ASP A 147 2.75 -15.48 -1.43
C ASP A 147 1.77 -16.56 -1.89
N LYS A 148 2.07 -17.83 -1.60
CA LYS A 148 1.20 -18.97 -1.97
C LYS A 148 -0.17 -18.87 -1.31
N TYR A 149 -0.20 -18.40 -0.06
CA TYR A 149 -1.42 -18.32 0.74
C TYR A 149 -1.97 -16.90 0.89
N ARG A 150 -1.46 -15.93 0.13
CA ARG A 150 -2.05 -14.59 0.03
C ARG A 150 -3.50 -14.70 -0.45
N ASN A 151 -4.42 -14.05 0.25
CA ASN A 151 -5.87 -14.16 0.07
C ASN A 151 -6.44 -15.58 0.28
N LYS A 152 -5.64 -16.47 0.86
CA LYS A 152 -6.03 -17.84 1.24
C LYS A 152 -5.70 -18.13 2.71
N GLY A 153 -5.75 -17.10 3.53
CA GLY A 153 -5.41 -17.12 4.94
C GLY A 153 -4.31 -16.14 5.34
N VAL A 154 -3.46 -15.67 4.41
CA VAL A 154 -2.56 -14.52 4.64
C VAL A 154 -3.24 -13.25 4.16
N ALA A 155 -3.40 -12.28 5.04
CA ALA A 155 -4.07 -11.00 4.84
C ALA A 155 -3.22 -9.84 5.37
N TYR A 156 -3.49 -8.62 4.85
CA TYR A 156 -2.78 -7.41 5.24
C TYR A 156 -3.72 -6.32 5.78
N CYS A 157 -5.03 -6.49 5.62
CA CYS A 157 -6.05 -5.55 6.10
C CYS A 157 -6.96 -6.22 7.12
N PRO A 158 -6.77 -6.00 8.44
CA PRO A 158 -7.61 -6.61 9.48
C PRO A 158 -9.08 -6.22 9.38
N HIS A 159 -9.35 -4.95 9.08
CA HIS A 159 -10.73 -4.45 8.95
C HIS A 159 -11.46 -5.04 7.72
N CYS A 160 -10.71 -5.31 6.62
CA CYS A 160 -11.30 -5.86 5.40
C CYS A 160 -11.58 -7.36 5.52
N ASP A 161 -10.59 -8.10 6.00
CA ASP A 161 -10.59 -9.56 5.94
C ASP A 161 -10.98 -10.22 7.28
N GLY A 162 -10.92 -9.47 8.39
CA GLY A 162 -11.22 -9.96 9.73
C GLY A 162 -12.55 -10.74 9.82
N PRO A 163 -13.66 -10.25 9.28
CA PRO A 163 -14.95 -10.96 9.30
C PRO A 163 -14.92 -12.36 8.70
N LEU A 164 -14.02 -12.64 7.73
CA LEU A 164 -13.84 -13.96 7.11
C LEU A 164 -13.26 -15.01 8.07
N PHE A 165 -12.67 -14.53 9.18
CA PHE A 165 -12.03 -15.37 10.20
C PHE A 165 -12.87 -15.49 11.48
N LYS A 166 -14.16 -15.17 11.44
CA LYS A 166 -15.06 -15.30 12.59
C LYS A 166 -14.98 -16.68 13.21
N GLY A 167 -14.71 -16.73 14.52
CA GLY A 167 -14.62 -17.94 15.30
C GLY A 167 -13.37 -18.82 15.05
N LYS A 168 -12.44 -18.37 14.19
CA LYS A 168 -11.18 -19.07 13.89
C LYS A 168 -10.04 -18.62 14.79
N ARG A 169 -8.92 -19.31 14.73
CA ARG A 169 -7.66 -18.91 15.37
C ARG A 169 -6.81 -18.15 14.34
N VAL A 170 -6.26 -17.00 14.71
CA VAL A 170 -5.44 -16.21 13.82
C VAL A 170 -4.15 -15.74 14.50
N ALA A 171 -3.14 -15.38 13.69
CA ALA A 171 -1.98 -14.65 14.17
C ALA A 171 -1.99 -13.22 13.61
N VAL A 172 -1.43 -12.30 14.38
CA VAL A 172 -1.07 -10.95 13.93
C VAL A 172 0.45 -10.83 14.05
N ILE A 173 1.11 -10.42 12.97
CA ILE A 173 2.57 -10.28 12.93
C ILE A 173 2.91 -8.80 13.04
N GLY A 174 3.60 -8.42 14.12
CA GLY A 174 4.06 -7.06 14.41
C GLY A 174 3.43 -6.47 15.67
N GLY A 175 4.25 -5.93 16.56
CA GLY A 175 3.88 -5.37 17.87
C GLY A 175 3.96 -3.84 17.96
N GLY A 176 3.85 -3.13 16.82
CA GLY A 176 3.61 -1.69 16.77
C GLY A 176 2.12 -1.34 16.93
N ASN A 177 1.77 -0.04 16.87
CA ASN A 177 0.37 0.41 17.02
C ASN A 177 -0.57 -0.37 16.09
N SER A 178 -0.30 -0.42 14.80
CA SER A 178 -1.16 -1.11 13.83
C SER A 178 -1.37 -2.60 14.13
N GLY A 179 -0.32 -3.30 14.60
CA GLY A 179 -0.45 -4.73 14.95
C GLY A 179 -1.23 -4.96 16.23
N VAL A 180 -1.03 -4.11 17.23
CA VAL A 180 -1.75 -4.20 18.50
C VAL A 180 -3.22 -3.81 18.31
N GLU A 181 -3.53 -2.75 17.56
CA GLU A 181 -4.90 -2.38 17.17
C GLU A 181 -5.59 -3.52 16.41
N ALA A 182 -4.91 -4.08 15.40
CA ALA A 182 -5.42 -5.23 14.66
C ALA A 182 -5.73 -6.43 15.57
N ALA A 183 -4.87 -6.73 16.53
CA ALA A 183 -5.08 -7.83 17.46
C ALA A 183 -6.29 -7.57 18.40
N ILE A 184 -6.47 -6.32 18.83
CA ILE A 184 -7.62 -5.92 19.67
C ILE A 184 -8.92 -6.07 18.87
N ASP A 185 -8.97 -5.56 17.64
CA ASP A 185 -10.17 -5.61 16.79
C ASP A 185 -10.53 -7.04 16.44
N LEU A 186 -9.54 -7.83 16.01
CA LEU A 186 -9.73 -9.23 15.68
C LEU A 186 -10.18 -10.06 16.90
N ALA A 187 -9.72 -9.75 18.10
CA ALA A 187 -10.14 -10.47 19.31
C ALA A 187 -11.66 -10.39 19.57
N GLY A 188 -12.34 -9.36 19.06
CA GLY A 188 -13.79 -9.24 19.07
C GLY A 188 -14.53 -10.14 18.07
N ILE A 189 -13.82 -10.74 17.12
CA ILE A 189 -14.40 -11.45 15.98
C ILE A 189 -14.01 -12.93 15.97
N VAL A 190 -12.74 -13.23 16.30
CA VAL A 190 -12.13 -14.55 16.19
C VAL A 190 -12.14 -15.30 17.54
N SER A 191 -11.88 -16.60 17.53
CA SER A 191 -11.80 -17.38 18.76
C SER A 191 -10.53 -17.12 19.57
N HIS A 192 -9.41 -16.87 18.88
CA HIS A 192 -8.12 -16.60 19.50
C HIS A 192 -7.19 -15.82 18.59
N VAL A 193 -6.46 -14.84 19.14
CA VAL A 193 -5.41 -14.08 18.45
C VAL A 193 -4.05 -14.40 19.09
N THR A 194 -3.07 -14.76 18.27
CA THR A 194 -1.67 -14.83 18.67
C THR A 194 -0.92 -13.66 18.05
N LEU A 195 -0.52 -12.66 18.84
CA LEU A 195 0.33 -11.56 18.37
C LEU A 195 1.79 -11.95 18.49
N ILE A 196 2.52 -11.86 17.38
CA ILE A 196 3.95 -12.22 17.28
C ILE A 196 4.76 -10.96 17.05
N GLU A 197 5.68 -10.68 17.98
CA GLU A 197 6.62 -9.55 17.88
C GLU A 197 8.05 -10.07 17.79
N PHE A 198 8.78 -9.53 16.82
CA PHE A 198 10.20 -9.83 16.60
C PHE A 198 11.11 -9.33 17.73
N GLY A 199 10.76 -8.19 18.32
CA GLY A 199 11.50 -7.57 19.43
C GLY A 199 11.17 -8.20 20.79
N SER A 200 11.92 -7.75 21.78
CA SER A 200 11.71 -8.16 23.18
C SER A 200 10.60 -7.38 23.90
N ALA A 201 10.01 -6.39 23.23
CA ALA A 201 8.93 -5.55 23.78
C ALA A 201 8.01 -5.07 22.66
N LEU A 202 6.73 -4.84 22.96
CA LEU A 202 5.81 -4.13 22.09
C LEU A 202 6.22 -2.68 21.95
N ARG A 203 6.05 -2.12 20.75
CA ARG A 203 6.34 -0.70 20.44
C ARG A 203 5.08 0.13 20.30
N ALA A 204 3.93 -0.47 20.55
CA ALA A 204 2.66 0.23 20.57
C ALA A 204 2.53 1.14 21.79
N ASP A 205 1.64 2.12 21.72
CA ASP A 205 1.31 3.01 22.83
C ASP A 205 0.81 2.23 24.04
N GLN A 206 1.15 2.69 25.25
CA GLN A 206 0.85 1.98 26.47
C GLN A 206 -0.65 1.72 26.68
N VAL A 207 -1.51 2.63 26.21
CA VAL A 207 -2.97 2.47 26.30
C VAL A 207 -3.44 1.27 25.48
N LEU A 208 -2.86 1.06 24.30
CA LEU A 208 -3.16 -0.08 23.44
C LEU A 208 -2.64 -1.39 24.06
N GLN A 209 -1.41 -1.37 24.60
CA GLN A 209 -0.84 -2.53 25.28
C GLN A 209 -1.69 -2.96 26.47
N ASN A 210 -2.13 -2.00 27.30
CA ASN A 210 -3.02 -2.26 28.45
C ASN A 210 -4.33 -2.90 28.00
N LYS A 211 -4.93 -2.39 26.91
CA LYS A 211 -6.16 -2.96 26.34
C LYS A 211 -5.89 -4.38 25.81
N LEU A 212 -4.83 -4.59 25.07
CA LEU A 212 -4.46 -5.91 24.53
C LEU A 212 -4.35 -6.95 25.65
N HIS A 213 -3.59 -6.64 26.70
CA HIS A 213 -3.36 -7.54 27.85
C HIS A 213 -4.62 -7.81 28.69
N SER A 214 -5.67 -7.01 28.57
CA SER A 214 -6.96 -7.24 29.24
C SER A 214 -7.83 -8.28 28.51
N LEU A 215 -7.45 -8.72 27.31
CA LEU A 215 -8.24 -9.64 26.49
C LEU A 215 -7.84 -11.08 26.77
N ALA A 216 -8.80 -11.89 27.22
CA ALA A 216 -8.56 -13.30 27.62
C ALA A 216 -8.23 -14.23 26.44
N ASN A 217 -8.63 -13.86 25.21
CA ASN A 217 -8.40 -14.63 24.00
C ASN A 217 -7.22 -14.13 23.16
N VAL A 218 -6.31 -13.37 23.77
CA VAL A 218 -5.08 -12.90 23.11
C VAL A 218 -3.86 -13.49 23.80
N THR A 219 -2.94 -14.04 23.01
CA THR A 219 -1.59 -14.46 23.46
C THR A 219 -0.56 -13.60 22.75
N VAL A 220 0.43 -13.10 23.49
CA VAL A 220 1.55 -12.32 22.93
C VAL A 220 2.83 -13.13 23.03
N ILE A 221 3.52 -13.27 21.90
CA ILE A 221 4.83 -13.96 21.80
C ILE A 221 5.88 -12.93 21.36
N MET A 222 6.80 -12.63 22.24
CA MET A 222 7.95 -11.75 22.01
C MET A 222 9.17 -12.52 21.52
N ASN A 223 10.18 -11.82 21.00
CA ASN A 223 11.40 -12.39 20.49
C ASN A 223 11.19 -13.49 19.45
N ALA A 224 10.11 -13.42 18.69
CA ALA A 224 9.71 -14.46 17.77
C ALA A 224 9.80 -13.99 16.32
N GLN A 225 10.53 -14.73 15.50
CA GLN A 225 10.65 -14.50 14.07
C GLN A 225 9.78 -15.50 13.33
N THR A 226 8.77 -15.03 12.61
CA THR A 226 8.04 -15.86 11.65
C THR A 226 8.99 -16.34 10.56
N THR A 227 8.99 -17.64 10.28
CA THR A 227 9.91 -18.27 9.33
C THR A 227 9.22 -19.04 8.21
N GLU A 228 7.97 -19.47 8.39
CA GLU A 228 7.21 -20.20 7.36
C GLU A 228 5.70 -20.04 7.58
N VAL A 229 4.97 -19.92 6.49
CA VAL A 229 3.50 -20.07 6.47
C VAL A 229 3.16 -21.45 5.91
N ARG A 230 2.42 -22.25 6.70
CA ARG A 230 1.97 -23.60 6.33
C ARG A 230 0.52 -23.61 5.90
N GLY A 231 0.19 -24.57 5.06
CA GLY A 231 -1.18 -24.77 4.60
C GLY A 231 -1.35 -26.08 3.84
N ASP A 232 -2.61 -26.44 3.58
CA ASP A 232 -3.01 -27.68 2.92
C ASP A 232 -3.00 -27.62 1.39
N GLY A 233 -2.51 -26.53 0.82
CA GLY A 233 -2.52 -26.25 -0.62
C GLY A 233 -3.67 -25.31 -1.03
N SER A 234 -4.79 -25.31 -0.31
CA SER A 234 -5.94 -24.44 -0.55
C SER A 234 -5.97 -23.22 0.39
N LYS A 235 -5.59 -23.40 1.66
CA LYS A 235 -5.64 -22.38 2.71
C LYS A 235 -4.54 -22.58 3.75
N VAL A 236 -4.32 -21.52 4.55
CA VAL A 236 -3.43 -21.57 5.73
C VAL A 236 -3.99 -22.53 6.78
N ASN A 237 -3.11 -23.32 7.39
CA ASN A 237 -3.41 -24.16 8.55
C ASN A 237 -2.36 -24.05 9.66
N GLY A 238 -1.31 -23.27 9.47
CA GLY A 238 -0.28 -23.09 10.49
C GLY A 238 0.76 -22.02 10.13
N LEU A 239 1.52 -21.66 11.15
CA LEU A 239 2.63 -20.72 11.07
C LEU A 239 3.79 -21.25 11.89
N VAL A 240 5.00 -21.16 11.34
CA VAL A 240 6.24 -21.49 12.06
C VAL A 240 6.92 -20.21 12.49
N HIS A 241 7.35 -20.18 13.73
CA HIS A 241 8.23 -19.11 14.24
C HIS A 241 9.40 -19.70 15.00
N THR A 242 10.51 -18.98 15.00
CA THR A 242 11.71 -19.28 15.79
C THR A 242 11.78 -18.32 16.97
N ASP A 243 11.93 -18.86 18.16
CA ASP A 243 12.32 -18.08 19.34
C ASP A 243 13.75 -17.58 19.14
N ARG A 244 13.93 -16.26 19.13
CA ARG A 244 15.23 -15.63 18.85
C ARG A 244 16.21 -15.68 20.02
N VAL A 245 15.74 -16.10 21.20
CA VAL A 245 16.58 -16.25 22.39
C VAL A 245 17.09 -17.68 22.50
N SER A 246 16.20 -18.68 22.42
CA SER A 246 16.58 -20.10 22.52
C SER A 246 17.00 -20.71 21.18
N GLY A 247 16.53 -20.18 20.06
CA GLY A 247 16.71 -20.74 18.72
C GLY A 247 15.70 -21.82 18.38
N ASP A 248 14.77 -22.13 19.28
CA ASP A 248 13.78 -23.19 19.09
C ASP A 248 12.73 -22.80 18.03
N SER A 249 12.39 -23.76 17.18
CA SER A 249 11.33 -23.60 16.18
C SER A 249 10.02 -24.18 16.69
N ASN A 250 8.98 -23.37 16.66
CA ASN A 250 7.63 -23.71 17.12
C ASN A 250 6.61 -23.54 16.01
N THR A 251 5.58 -24.38 16.01
CA THR A 251 4.46 -24.30 15.07
C THR A 251 3.19 -23.94 15.82
N ILE A 252 2.46 -22.97 15.28
CA ILE A 252 1.13 -22.56 15.77
C ILE A 252 0.11 -23.01 14.75
N GLU A 253 -0.87 -23.81 15.17
CA GLU A 253 -2.03 -24.16 14.36
C GLU A 253 -3.02 -23.01 14.35
N LEU A 254 -3.37 -22.52 13.15
CA LEU A 254 -4.25 -21.37 12.94
C LEU A 254 -4.78 -21.36 11.50
N GLU A 255 -5.77 -20.52 11.24
CA GLU A 255 -6.46 -20.47 9.96
C GLU A 255 -6.31 -19.13 9.25
N GLY A 256 -5.65 -18.14 9.90
CA GLY A 256 -5.39 -16.82 9.32
C GLY A 256 -4.17 -16.13 9.90
N ILE A 257 -3.51 -15.33 9.08
CA ILE A 257 -2.32 -14.54 9.44
C ILE A 257 -2.52 -13.13 8.92
N PHE A 258 -2.46 -12.15 9.81
CA PHE A 258 -2.54 -10.73 9.48
C PHE A 258 -1.16 -10.09 9.63
N VAL A 259 -0.59 -9.63 8.53
CA VAL A 259 0.77 -9.07 8.50
C VAL A 259 0.71 -7.56 8.74
N GLN A 260 1.22 -7.11 9.89
CA GLN A 260 1.16 -5.72 10.37
C GLN A 260 2.55 -5.17 10.74
N ILE A 261 3.52 -5.38 9.84
CA ILE A 261 4.92 -4.99 10.04
C ILE A 261 5.30 -3.68 9.34
N GLY A 262 4.30 -2.85 9.08
CA GLY A 262 4.44 -1.52 8.50
C GLY A 262 4.33 -1.48 6.97
N LEU A 263 4.64 -0.30 6.43
CA LEU A 263 4.55 -0.01 5.01
C LEU A 263 5.95 0.19 4.40
N VAL A 264 6.04 0.01 3.09
CA VAL A 264 7.22 0.34 2.28
C VAL A 264 6.81 1.43 1.31
N PRO A 265 7.40 2.63 1.39
CA PRO A 265 7.14 3.69 0.43
C PRO A 265 7.46 3.25 -1.01
N ASN A 266 6.64 3.69 -1.97
CA ASN A 266 6.87 3.41 -3.39
C ASN A 266 7.80 4.48 -3.99
N THR A 267 9.03 4.54 -3.52
CA THR A 267 10.01 5.60 -3.78
C THR A 267 11.33 5.09 -4.36
N GLU A 268 11.45 3.78 -4.62
CA GLU A 268 12.70 3.18 -5.12
C GLU A 268 13.20 3.84 -6.41
N TRP A 269 12.27 4.27 -7.25
CA TRP A 269 12.54 4.94 -8.52
C TRP A 269 13.08 6.37 -8.38
N LEU A 270 12.99 6.95 -7.18
CA LEU A 270 13.48 8.29 -6.84
C LEU A 270 14.88 8.26 -6.23
N LYS A 271 15.41 7.07 -5.92
CA LYS A 271 16.69 6.91 -5.25
C LYS A 271 17.83 7.55 -6.04
N GLY A 272 18.63 8.36 -5.36
CA GLY A 272 19.77 9.10 -5.96
C GLY A 272 19.38 10.41 -6.64
N VAL A 273 18.09 10.76 -6.70
CA VAL A 273 17.59 12.03 -7.25
C VAL A 273 16.87 12.82 -6.15
N VAL A 274 15.89 12.23 -5.50
CA VAL A 274 15.16 12.84 -4.40
C VAL A 274 15.74 12.34 -3.09
N GLU A 275 15.90 13.23 -2.11
CA GLU A 275 16.38 12.86 -0.78
C GLU A 275 15.35 12.01 -0.07
N LEU A 276 15.80 10.83 0.42
CA LEU A 276 14.97 9.85 1.11
C LEU A 276 15.49 9.60 2.51
N SER A 277 14.59 9.43 3.48
CA SER A 277 14.93 8.99 4.83
C SER A 277 15.49 7.56 4.84
N ASN A 278 16.04 7.13 5.97
CA ASN A 278 16.49 5.74 6.16
C ASN A 278 15.36 4.71 6.00
N ARG A 279 14.10 5.14 6.02
CA ARG A 279 12.91 4.30 5.79
C ARG A 279 12.41 4.35 4.35
N GLY A 280 13.05 5.15 3.49
CA GLY A 280 12.65 5.38 2.11
C GLY A 280 11.55 6.43 1.94
N GLU A 281 11.21 7.18 2.97
CA GLU A 281 10.22 8.27 2.89
C GLU A 281 10.86 9.48 2.22
N ILE A 282 10.09 10.22 1.41
CA ILE A 282 10.57 11.44 0.77
C ILE A 282 10.78 12.53 1.84
N VAL A 283 11.97 13.11 1.88
CA VAL A 283 12.27 14.25 2.75
C VAL A 283 11.69 15.52 2.12
N ILE A 284 10.89 16.25 2.88
CA ILE A 284 10.24 17.48 2.45
C ILE A 284 10.43 18.60 3.48
N ASP A 285 10.36 19.84 3.03
CA ASP A 285 10.30 21.00 3.90
C ASP A 285 8.87 21.24 4.44
N ASP A 286 8.67 22.34 5.18
CA ASP A 286 7.38 22.76 5.75
C ASP A 286 6.34 23.17 4.68
N ARG A 287 6.75 23.33 3.43
CA ARG A 287 5.89 23.60 2.26
C ARG A 287 5.62 22.35 1.40
N GLY A 288 6.18 21.20 1.78
CA GLY A 288 6.08 19.97 1.03
C GLY A 288 7.01 19.91 -0.19
N GLN A 289 8.05 20.75 -0.26
CA GLN A 289 9.02 20.75 -1.35
C GLN A 289 10.15 19.76 -1.06
N THR A 290 10.59 19.08 -2.10
CA THR A 290 11.76 18.20 -2.07
C THR A 290 13.05 18.99 -2.33
N ASN A 291 14.18 18.30 -2.38
CA ASN A 291 15.47 18.89 -2.77
C ASN A 291 15.62 19.14 -4.28
N VAL A 292 14.62 18.78 -5.09
CA VAL A 292 14.65 18.90 -6.57
C VAL A 292 13.50 19.77 -7.04
#